data_0aea79a33d898fb13bc45cb6e9330619
#
_entry.id   0aea79a33d898fb13bc45cb6e9330619
#
_cell.length_a   1.000
_cell.length_b   1.000
_cell.length_c   1.000
_cell.angle_alpha   90.00
_cell.angle_beta   90.00
_cell.angle_gamma   90.00
#
_symmetry.space_group_name_H-M   'P 1'
#
loop_
_entity.id
_entity.type
_entity.pdbx_description
1 polymer ?
#
loop_
_entity_poly.entity_id
_entity_poly.type
_entity_poly.pdbx_seq_one_letter_code
_entity_poly.pdbx_strand_id
1 'polypeptide(L)'
;MIKVIKAQDIQANEMSHIIDVRSRDEYLQEHIPQSLNIPLDELPNYLNTLRQMESIIVSCRSGMRANQACLQLEQLHLNNLQLLVGGLNGWKSSGRETVSLKKGFSIMQQVQMIVGVMVLTGILYPPLWFLGLIAGTGMLVAGLTNTCMMARILGNMPWNKGVKTESCSIR
;
A
#
# COMPACT_ATOMS: atom_id res chain seq x y z
N MET A 1 26.62 -5.00 -13.32
CA MET A 1 26.62 -3.90 -12.31
C MET A 1 25.36 -3.10 -12.50
N ILE A 2 24.45 -3.14 -11.54
CA ILE A 2 23.13 -2.50 -11.64
C ILE A 2 23.31 -0.98 -11.67
N LYS A 3 22.81 -0.34 -12.73
CA LYS A 3 22.82 1.12 -12.85
C LYS A 3 21.77 1.71 -11.91
N VAL A 4 22.10 2.77 -11.20
CA VAL A 4 21.14 3.46 -10.32
C VAL A 4 20.69 4.78 -10.94
N ILE A 5 19.41 5.12 -10.81
CA ILE A 5 18.82 6.35 -11.33
C ILE A 5 18.05 7.07 -10.22
N LYS A 6 18.14 8.39 -10.17
CA LYS A 6 17.34 9.21 -9.25
C LYS A 6 16.02 9.63 -9.91
N ALA A 7 15.00 9.83 -9.11
CA ALA A 7 13.70 10.27 -9.61
C ALA A 7 13.78 11.56 -10.44
N GLN A 8 14.70 12.46 -10.11
CA GLN A 8 14.90 13.74 -10.81
C GLN A 8 15.41 13.57 -12.24
N ASP A 9 16.19 12.50 -12.49
CA ASP A 9 16.88 12.27 -13.77
C ASP A 9 15.98 11.53 -14.79
N ILE A 10 14.81 11.04 -14.35
CA ILE A 10 13.86 10.31 -15.20
C ILE A 10 13.03 11.30 -16.03
N GLN A 11 13.05 11.14 -17.35
CA GLN A 11 12.26 11.96 -18.26
C GLN A 11 10.82 11.42 -18.40
N ALA A 12 9.90 12.27 -18.90
CA ALA A 12 8.49 11.90 -19.03
C ALA A 12 8.23 10.71 -19.95
N ASN A 13 9.04 10.53 -20.99
CA ASN A 13 8.98 9.40 -21.94
C ASN A 13 9.48 8.08 -21.34
N GLU A 14 10.26 8.12 -20.24
CA GLU A 14 10.81 6.93 -19.58
C GLU A 14 9.88 6.38 -18.49
N MET A 15 8.80 7.09 -18.13
CA MET A 15 7.88 6.67 -17.07
C MET A 15 7.18 5.33 -17.39
N SER A 16 6.93 5.05 -18.65
CA SER A 16 6.30 3.78 -19.10
C SER A 16 7.23 2.57 -18.93
N HIS A 17 8.50 2.79 -18.69
CA HIS A 17 9.50 1.74 -18.44
C HIS A 17 9.74 1.49 -16.95
N ILE A 18 8.98 2.15 -16.06
CA ILE A 18 9.06 1.93 -14.62
C ILE A 18 8.23 0.72 -14.24
N ILE A 19 8.88 -0.26 -13.61
CA ILE A 19 8.23 -1.48 -13.10
C ILE A 19 8.20 -1.40 -11.59
N ASP A 20 6.99 -1.45 -11.03
CA ASP A 20 6.77 -1.50 -9.59
C ASP A 20 6.64 -2.96 -9.15
N VAL A 21 7.60 -3.44 -8.36
CA VAL A 21 7.66 -4.84 -7.89
C VAL A 21 6.95 -5.07 -6.56
N ARG A 22 6.12 -4.12 -6.12
CA ARG A 22 5.29 -4.27 -4.93
C ARG A 22 4.08 -5.15 -5.22
N SER A 23 3.40 -5.58 -4.14
CA SER A 23 2.13 -6.28 -4.28
C SER A 23 1.09 -5.42 -5.00
N ARG A 24 0.13 -6.07 -5.63
CA ARG A 24 -0.96 -5.39 -6.35
C ARG A 24 -1.73 -4.42 -5.46
N ASP A 25 -1.96 -4.80 -4.20
CA ASP A 25 -2.68 -3.96 -3.23
C ASP A 25 -1.89 -2.68 -2.87
N GLU A 26 -0.55 -2.78 -2.71
CA GLU A 26 0.31 -1.61 -2.47
C GLU A 26 0.33 -0.67 -3.69
N TYR A 27 0.39 -1.23 -4.88
CA TYR A 27 0.37 -0.48 -6.13
C TYR A 27 -0.95 0.27 -6.34
N LEU A 28 -2.09 -0.40 -6.08
CA LEU A 28 -3.42 0.20 -6.21
C LEU A 28 -3.65 1.33 -5.19
N GLN A 29 -2.98 1.30 -4.03
CA GLN A 29 -3.07 2.38 -3.05
C GLN A 29 -2.37 3.66 -3.52
N GLU A 30 -1.17 3.54 -4.03
CA GLU A 30 -0.37 4.66 -4.51
C GLU A 30 0.76 4.15 -5.40
N HIS A 31 0.96 4.72 -6.58
CA HIS A 31 2.03 4.33 -7.49
C HIS A 31 2.55 5.50 -8.34
N ILE A 32 3.68 5.29 -9.01
CA ILE A 32 4.23 6.24 -9.96
C ILE A 32 3.36 6.26 -11.21
N PRO A 33 2.99 7.43 -11.76
CA PRO A 33 2.20 7.51 -12.98
C PRO A 33 2.81 6.69 -14.11
N GLN A 34 1.97 6.00 -14.89
CA GLN A 34 2.36 5.18 -16.04
C GLN A 34 3.29 3.99 -15.72
N SER A 35 3.61 3.72 -14.45
CA SER A 35 4.38 2.53 -14.08
C SER A 35 3.56 1.25 -14.25
N LEU A 36 4.24 0.15 -14.57
CA LEU A 36 3.63 -1.17 -14.69
C LEU A 36 3.85 -1.95 -13.39
N ASN A 37 2.79 -2.55 -12.84
CA ASN A 37 2.94 -3.40 -11.67
C ASN A 37 3.20 -4.85 -12.06
N ILE A 38 4.36 -5.35 -11.69
CA ILE A 38 4.72 -6.77 -11.78
C ILE A 38 5.31 -7.17 -10.43
N PRO A 39 4.53 -7.84 -9.56
CA PRO A 39 5.00 -8.30 -8.27
C PRO A 39 6.29 -9.12 -8.37
N LEU A 40 7.15 -9.02 -7.35
CA LEU A 40 8.48 -9.65 -7.33
C LEU A 40 8.44 -11.17 -7.63
N ASP A 41 7.44 -11.86 -7.12
CA ASP A 41 7.19 -13.28 -7.29
C ASP A 41 6.69 -13.66 -8.70
N GLU A 42 6.10 -12.70 -9.42
CA GLU A 42 5.60 -12.90 -10.78
C GLU A 42 6.63 -12.53 -11.88
N LEU A 43 7.74 -11.88 -11.54
CA LEU A 43 8.76 -11.42 -12.51
C LEU A 43 9.20 -12.49 -13.52
N PRO A 44 9.42 -13.78 -13.13
CA PRO A 44 9.83 -14.81 -14.08
C PRO A 44 8.82 -15.04 -15.21
N ASN A 45 7.53 -14.81 -14.95
CA ASN A 45 6.47 -15.00 -15.93
C ASN A 45 6.47 -13.92 -17.04
N TYR A 46 7.07 -12.76 -16.76
CA TYR A 46 7.08 -11.60 -17.65
C TYR A 46 8.41 -11.39 -18.39
N LEU A 47 9.36 -12.33 -18.27
CA LEU A 47 10.70 -12.22 -18.87
C LEU A 47 10.70 -11.90 -20.35
N ASN A 48 9.81 -12.54 -21.13
CA ASN A 48 9.74 -12.33 -22.57
C ASN A 48 9.32 -10.89 -22.92
N THR A 49 8.41 -10.31 -22.13
CA THR A 49 7.98 -8.93 -22.29
C THR A 49 9.08 -7.96 -21.85
N LEU A 50 9.75 -8.27 -20.74
CA LEU A 50 10.83 -7.43 -20.22
C LEU A 50 12.05 -7.39 -21.15
N ARG A 51 12.35 -8.46 -21.86
CA ARG A 51 13.44 -8.52 -22.85
C ARG A 51 13.22 -7.62 -24.06
N GLN A 52 11.98 -7.27 -24.36
CA GLN A 52 11.63 -6.39 -25.49
C GLN A 52 11.75 -4.90 -25.14
N MET A 53 11.90 -4.57 -23.86
CA MET A 53 12.06 -3.19 -23.40
C MET A 53 13.52 -2.74 -23.54
N GLU A 54 13.74 -1.56 -24.09
CA GLU A 54 15.10 -1.00 -24.27
C GLU A 54 15.76 -0.65 -22.94
N SER A 55 14.98 -0.18 -21.97
CA SER A 55 15.41 0.19 -20.62
C SER A 55 14.31 -0.15 -19.61
N ILE A 56 14.72 -0.67 -18.47
CA ILE A 56 13.80 -1.06 -17.39
C ILE A 56 14.21 -0.38 -16.10
N ILE A 57 13.32 0.45 -15.55
CA ILE A 57 13.54 1.10 -14.26
C ILE A 57 12.74 0.33 -13.21
N VAL A 58 13.43 -0.32 -12.27
CA VAL A 58 12.77 -1.11 -11.22
C VAL A 58 12.56 -0.26 -9.99
N SER A 59 11.31 -0.25 -9.50
CA SER A 59 10.88 0.51 -8.33
C SER A 59 10.19 -0.38 -7.30
N CYS A 60 10.26 0.02 -6.04
CA CYS A 60 9.42 -0.48 -4.97
C CYS A 60 9.16 0.66 -3.96
N ARG A 61 8.83 0.38 -2.71
CA ARG A 61 8.58 1.43 -1.71
C ARG A 61 9.86 2.22 -1.33
N SER A 62 10.96 1.51 -1.04
CA SER A 62 12.21 2.10 -0.50
C SER A 62 13.47 1.74 -1.28
N GLY A 63 13.38 0.91 -2.31
CA GLY A 63 14.51 0.41 -3.11
C GLY A 63 14.97 -1.01 -2.75
N MET A 64 14.65 -1.56 -1.58
CA MET A 64 15.12 -2.89 -1.15
C MET A 64 14.61 -4.03 -2.04
N ARG A 65 13.29 -4.16 -2.22
CA ARG A 65 12.70 -5.18 -3.10
C ARG A 65 13.09 -4.97 -4.56
N ALA A 66 13.23 -3.72 -4.98
CA ALA A 66 13.69 -3.39 -6.33
C ALA A 66 15.13 -3.86 -6.57
N ASN A 67 16.03 -3.72 -5.58
CA ASN A 67 17.38 -4.26 -5.67
C ASN A 67 17.39 -5.79 -5.79
N GLN A 68 16.57 -6.48 -4.99
CA GLN A 68 16.39 -7.93 -5.08
C GLN A 68 15.86 -8.36 -6.46
N ALA A 69 14.87 -7.63 -6.99
CA ALA A 69 14.34 -7.85 -8.33
C ALA A 69 15.42 -7.69 -9.42
N CYS A 70 16.22 -6.63 -9.33
CA CYS A 70 17.32 -6.39 -10.27
C CYS A 70 18.34 -7.55 -10.25
N LEU A 71 18.72 -8.04 -9.07
CA LEU A 71 19.62 -9.18 -8.94
C LEU A 71 19.05 -10.47 -9.56
N GLN A 72 17.76 -10.75 -9.35
CA GLN A 72 17.07 -11.88 -9.97
C GLN A 72 17.03 -11.76 -11.50
N LEU A 73 16.72 -10.57 -12.02
CA LEU A 73 16.64 -10.32 -13.45
C LEU A 73 18.04 -10.34 -14.11
N GLU A 74 19.09 -9.88 -13.43
CA GLU A 74 20.48 -9.96 -13.89
C GLU A 74 20.92 -11.44 -14.02
N GLN A 75 20.54 -12.32 -13.08
CA GLN A 75 20.78 -13.77 -13.18
C GLN A 75 20.08 -14.40 -14.39
N LEU A 76 18.97 -13.81 -14.84
CA LEU A 76 18.22 -14.22 -16.01
C LEU A 76 18.68 -13.53 -17.31
N HIS A 77 19.88 -12.95 -17.29
CA HIS A 77 20.54 -12.27 -18.41
C HIS A 77 19.81 -11.04 -18.96
N LEU A 78 19.08 -10.29 -18.10
CA LEU A 78 18.63 -8.94 -18.41
C LEU A 78 19.67 -7.93 -17.92
N ASN A 79 20.24 -7.15 -18.85
CA ASN A 79 21.35 -6.22 -18.55
C ASN A 79 20.94 -4.73 -18.64
N ASN A 80 19.73 -4.44 -19.13
CA ASN A 80 19.21 -3.09 -19.33
C ASN A 80 18.42 -2.56 -18.12
N LEU A 81 18.85 -2.95 -16.90
CA LEU A 81 18.18 -2.68 -15.65
C LEU A 81 18.72 -1.42 -14.97
N GLN A 82 17.84 -0.61 -14.44
CA GLN A 82 18.14 0.53 -13.58
C GLN A 82 17.33 0.46 -12.29
N LEU A 83 17.97 0.74 -11.17
CA LEU A 83 17.32 0.78 -9.85
C LEU A 83 16.92 2.20 -9.51
N LEU A 84 15.64 2.44 -9.24
CA LEU A 84 15.16 3.73 -8.74
C LEU A 84 15.57 3.93 -7.28
N VAL A 85 16.44 4.91 -7.03
CA VAL A 85 16.93 5.26 -5.69
C VAL A 85 15.79 5.70 -4.80
N GLY A 86 15.65 5.05 -3.63
CA GLY A 86 14.58 5.37 -2.67
C GLY A 86 13.18 4.93 -3.10
N GLY A 87 13.03 4.34 -4.30
CA GLY A 87 11.75 3.85 -4.81
C GLY A 87 10.67 4.92 -4.82
N LEU A 88 9.43 4.55 -4.49
CA LEU A 88 8.29 5.48 -4.40
C LEU A 88 8.51 6.61 -3.37
N ASN A 89 9.18 6.30 -2.25
CA ASN A 89 9.49 7.32 -1.24
C ASN A 89 10.48 8.36 -1.80
N GLY A 90 11.50 7.94 -2.54
CA GLY A 90 12.45 8.83 -3.22
C GLY A 90 11.76 9.66 -4.32
N TRP A 91 10.82 9.07 -5.04
CA TRP A 91 10.00 9.76 -6.03
C TRP A 91 9.19 10.90 -5.41
N LYS A 92 8.51 10.62 -4.28
CA LYS A 92 7.71 11.61 -3.52
C LYS A 92 8.57 12.73 -2.93
N SER A 93 9.72 12.38 -2.37
CA SER A 93 10.63 13.39 -1.79
C SER A 93 11.25 14.32 -2.85
N SER A 94 11.27 13.91 -4.13
CA SER A 94 11.65 14.78 -5.24
C SER A 94 10.54 15.73 -5.72
N GLY A 95 9.38 15.73 -5.05
CA GLY A 95 8.24 16.59 -5.38
C GLY A 95 7.42 16.14 -6.60
N ARG A 96 7.66 14.91 -7.09
CA ARG A 96 6.90 14.37 -8.23
C ARG A 96 5.55 13.80 -7.81
N GLU A 97 4.58 13.93 -8.67
CA GLU A 97 3.22 13.44 -8.44
C GLU A 97 3.17 11.91 -8.44
N THR A 98 2.24 11.37 -7.66
CA THR A 98 1.88 9.96 -7.62
C THR A 98 0.39 9.80 -7.91
N VAL A 99 0.02 8.69 -8.53
CA VAL A 99 -1.37 8.29 -8.65
C VAL A 99 -1.77 7.60 -7.35
N SER A 100 -2.69 8.20 -6.62
CA SER A 100 -3.26 7.61 -5.42
C SER A 100 -4.74 7.35 -5.67
N LEU A 101 -5.18 6.12 -5.57
CA LEU A 101 -6.60 5.85 -5.45
C LEU A 101 -7.06 6.49 -4.13
N LYS A 102 -8.11 7.33 -4.17
CA LYS A 102 -8.66 7.97 -2.98
C LYS A 102 -8.73 6.95 -1.86
N LYS A 103 -7.93 7.15 -0.82
CA LYS A 103 -8.00 6.35 0.39
C LYS A 103 -9.42 6.43 0.92
N GLY A 104 -10.20 5.35 0.78
CA GLY A 104 -11.41 5.19 1.57
C GLY A 104 -11.04 5.34 3.06
N PHE A 105 -12.00 5.67 3.90
CA PHE A 105 -11.78 5.74 5.34
C PHE A 105 -11.11 4.45 5.81
N SER A 106 -10.00 4.55 6.54
CA SER A 106 -9.37 3.38 7.13
C SER A 106 -10.38 2.67 8.05
N ILE A 107 -10.26 1.36 8.20
CA ILE A 107 -11.17 0.59 9.07
C ILE A 107 -11.20 1.19 10.47
N MET A 108 -10.05 1.65 10.98
CA MET A 108 -9.98 2.30 12.28
C MET A 108 -10.75 3.63 12.33
N GLN A 109 -10.70 4.45 11.29
CA GLN A 109 -11.51 5.68 11.19
C GLN A 109 -13.01 5.37 11.14
N GLN A 110 -13.41 4.31 10.42
CA GLN A 110 -14.80 3.85 10.38
C GLN A 110 -15.29 3.41 11.77
N VAL A 111 -14.47 2.64 12.50
CA VAL A 111 -14.77 2.22 13.89
C VAL A 111 -14.93 3.43 14.79
N GLN A 112 -14.02 4.39 14.76
CA GLN A 112 -14.06 5.60 15.59
C GLN A 112 -15.29 6.45 15.30
N MET A 113 -15.69 6.60 14.03
CA MET A 113 -16.90 7.33 13.65
C MET A 113 -18.16 6.63 14.19
N ILE A 114 -18.27 5.31 14.04
CA ILE A 114 -19.43 4.54 14.53
C ILE A 114 -19.53 4.66 16.06
N VAL A 115 -18.45 4.44 16.78
CA VAL A 115 -18.40 4.55 18.24
C VAL A 115 -18.76 5.97 18.69
N GLY A 116 -18.22 7.00 18.03
CA GLY A 116 -18.55 8.40 18.31
C GLY A 116 -20.04 8.69 18.14
N VAL A 117 -20.66 8.22 17.06
CA VAL A 117 -22.11 8.37 16.83
C VAL A 117 -22.92 7.63 17.89
N MET A 118 -22.54 6.41 18.28
CA MET A 118 -23.24 5.65 19.33
C MET A 118 -23.22 6.38 20.68
N VAL A 119 -22.07 6.96 21.07
CA VAL A 119 -21.93 7.73 22.33
C VAL A 119 -22.78 9.00 22.27
N LEU A 120 -22.70 9.77 21.18
CA LEU A 120 -23.46 10.99 21.01
C LEU A 120 -24.99 10.75 21.03
N THR A 121 -25.44 9.69 20.36
CA THR A 121 -26.87 9.32 20.38
C THR A 121 -27.32 8.90 21.77
N GLY A 122 -26.51 8.16 22.53
CA GLY A 122 -26.81 7.79 23.91
C GLY A 122 -26.94 8.99 24.87
N ILE A 123 -26.16 10.08 24.61
CA ILE A 123 -26.23 11.32 25.40
C ILE A 123 -27.47 12.16 25.03
N LEU A 124 -27.74 12.31 23.72
CA LEU A 124 -28.81 13.17 23.23
C LEU A 124 -30.22 12.59 23.43
N TYR A 125 -30.31 11.25 23.44
CA TYR A 125 -31.60 10.54 23.63
C TYR A 125 -31.53 9.66 24.88
N PRO A 126 -32.08 10.11 26.02
CA PRO A 126 -32.03 9.39 27.31
C PRO A 126 -32.46 7.91 27.24
N PRO A 127 -33.48 7.50 26.47
CA PRO A 127 -33.86 6.08 26.39
C PRO A 127 -32.80 5.19 25.74
N LEU A 128 -31.80 5.76 25.05
CA LEU A 128 -30.72 5.04 24.34
C LEU A 128 -29.39 5.07 25.07
N TRP A 129 -29.35 5.44 26.36
CA TRP A 129 -28.13 5.53 27.17
C TRP A 129 -27.29 4.24 27.18
N PHE A 130 -27.93 3.09 27.00
CA PHE A 130 -27.25 1.78 26.93
C PHE A 130 -26.28 1.66 25.73
N LEU A 131 -26.47 2.43 24.67
CA LEU A 131 -25.55 2.46 23.52
C LEU A 131 -24.17 2.97 23.94
N GLY A 132 -24.10 3.95 24.83
CA GLY A 132 -22.85 4.44 25.39
C GLY A 132 -22.12 3.38 26.22
N LEU A 133 -22.87 2.57 27.01
CA LEU A 133 -22.30 1.45 27.78
C LEU A 133 -21.75 0.37 26.86
N ILE A 134 -22.46 -0.02 25.80
CA ILE A 134 -22.01 -1.01 24.82
C ILE A 134 -20.74 -0.50 24.11
N ALA A 135 -20.70 0.76 23.69
CA ALA A 135 -19.56 1.36 23.07
C ALA A 135 -18.33 1.38 23.99
N GLY A 136 -18.52 1.83 25.25
CA GLY A 136 -17.46 1.91 26.24
C GLY A 136 -16.89 0.54 26.63
N THR A 137 -17.75 -0.42 26.95
CA THR A 137 -17.33 -1.79 27.29
C THR A 137 -16.63 -2.48 26.11
N GLY A 138 -17.14 -2.29 24.89
CA GLY A 138 -16.53 -2.82 23.68
C GLY A 138 -15.13 -2.26 23.45
N MET A 139 -14.89 -0.96 23.70
CA MET A 139 -13.56 -0.35 23.60
C MET A 139 -12.62 -0.85 24.70
N LEU A 140 -13.07 -1.03 25.94
CA LEU A 140 -12.24 -1.59 27.00
C LEU A 140 -11.79 -3.02 26.68
N VAL A 141 -12.69 -3.87 26.22
CA VAL A 141 -12.37 -5.24 25.81
C VAL A 141 -11.40 -5.24 24.63
N ALA A 142 -11.62 -4.38 23.64
CA ALA A 142 -10.73 -4.27 22.48
C ALA A 142 -9.31 -3.83 22.88
N GLY A 143 -9.19 -2.90 23.84
CA GLY A 143 -7.91 -2.43 24.37
C GLY A 143 -7.16 -3.52 25.16
N LEU A 144 -7.87 -4.29 25.99
CA LEU A 144 -7.27 -5.35 26.81
C LEU A 144 -6.87 -6.58 25.98
N THR A 145 -7.64 -6.93 24.96
CA THR A 145 -7.43 -8.15 24.17
C THR A 145 -6.64 -7.90 22.89
N ASN A 146 -6.31 -6.66 22.56
CA ASN A 146 -5.74 -6.24 21.28
C ASN A 146 -6.57 -6.74 20.06
N THR A 147 -7.87 -7.01 20.28
CA THR A 147 -8.77 -7.56 19.27
C THR A 147 -10.01 -6.70 19.16
N CYS A 148 -10.14 -5.93 18.09
CA CYS A 148 -11.33 -5.14 17.83
C CYS A 148 -12.35 -5.97 17.01
N MET A 149 -13.42 -6.45 17.65
CA MET A 149 -14.48 -7.22 16.97
C MET A 149 -15.17 -6.39 15.88
N MET A 150 -15.37 -5.09 16.10
CA MET A 150 -15.93 -4.15 15.13
C MET A 150 -15.06 -4.02 13.88
N ALA A 151 -13.72 -3.98 14.05
CA ALA A 151 -12.80 -3.93 12.93
C ALA A 151 -12.82 -5.22 12.09
N ARG A 152 -13.05 -6.39 12.71
CA ARG A 152 -13.24 -7.67 12.01
C ARG A 152 -14.54 -7.69 11.19
N ILE A 153 -15.65 -7.20 11.75
CA ILE A 153 -16.92 -7.11 11.04
C ILE A 153 -16.80 -6.17 9.85
N LEU A 154 -16.26 -4.97 10.06
CA LEU A 154 -16.06 -3.97 9.00
C LEU A 154 -15.07 -4.45 7.93
N GLY A 155 -14.03 -5.20 8.29
CA GLY A 155 -13.07 -5.80 7.35
C GLY A 155 -13.69 -6.82 6.39
N ASN A 156 -14.77 -7.50 6.80
CA ASN A 156 -15.49 -8.47 5.96
C ASN A 156 -16.54 -7.83 5.04
N MET A 157 -16.80 -6.53 5.18
CA MET A 157 -17.77 -5.83 4.34
C MET A 157 -17.26 -5.68 2.90
N PRO A 158 -18.16 -5.76 1.89
CA PRO A 158 -17.77 -5.78 0.47
C PRO A 158 -16.97 -4.55 0.03
N TRP A 159 -17.17 -3.39 0.64
CA TRP A 159 -16.41 -2.17 0.34
C TRP A 159 -15.04 -2.10 1.01
N ASN A 160 -14.74 -2.99 1.97
CA ASN A 160 -13.46 -3.07 2.65
C ASN A 160 -12.62 -4.30 2.25
N LYS A 161 -13.10 -5.17 1.35
CA LYS A 161 -12.42 -6.43 0.95
C LYS A 161 -11.06 -6.25 0.26
N GLY A 162 -10.61 -5.02 -0.01
CA GLY A 162 -9.27 -4.71 -0.54
C GLY A 162 -8.28 -4.15 0.52
N VAL A 163 -8.73 -3.92 1.74
CA VAL A 163 -7.92 -3.34 2.81
C VAL A 163 -7.51 -4.45 3.78
N LYS A 164 -6.29 -4.97 3.66
CA LYS A 164 -5.73 -5.85 4.69
C LYS A 164 -5.65 -5.07 6.01
N THR A 165 -6.32 -5.58 7.04
CA THR A 165 -6.10 -5.15 8.42
C THR A 165 -4.64 -5.44 8.78
N GLU A 166 -3.81 -4.39 8.88
CA GLU A 166 -2.55 -4.52 9.60
C GLU A 166 -2.90 -4.85 11.04
N SER A 167 -2.76 -6.12 11.39
CA SER A 167 -2.71 -6.54 12.79
C SER A 167 -1.49 -5.85 13.38
N CYS A 168 -1.73 -4.88 14.27
CA CYS A 168 -0.70 -4.27 15.07
C CYS A 168 -0.12 -5.35 16.01
N SER A 169 0.84 -6.11 15.49
CA SER A 169 1.72 -6.97 16.28
C SER A 169 2.94 -6.15 16.61
N ILE A 170 2.86 -5.39 17.70
CA ILE A 170 4.05 -4.85 18.35
C ILE A 170 4.66 -6.03 19.12
N ARG A 171 5.75 -6.54 18.59
CA ARG A 171 6.75 -7.30 19.34
C ARG A 171 7.91 -6.38 19.63
#